data_f9c54615de09ad6017870fe43859c841
#
_entry.id   f9c54615de09ad6017870fe43859c841
#
_cell.length_a   1.000
_cell.length_b   1.000
_cell.length_c   1.000
_cell.angle_alpha   90.00
_cell.angle_beta   90.00
_cell.angle_gamma   90.00
#
_symmetry.space_group_name_H-M   'P 1'
#
loop_
_entity.id
_entity.type
_entity.pdbx_description
1 polymer ?
#
loop_
_entity_poly.entity_id
_entity_poly.type
_entity_poly.pdbx_seq_one_letter_code
_entity_poly.pdbx_strand_id
1 'polypeptide(L)'
;LTTVFAADVIDYTNKTTITVDGQPLTADTKISTGKALEATNNISFPDTQQINEGDVLVLDLPKELGLITKLAFPITHSSGEVIANAVTDPSTQKVTITFTDYFSKNYKDKVMTLKYAVRPNVTNLPESGKYTFQFGTDSFTLNYDKTDGEAGDYEMKYGYQDSENPNRIKWRIVLNAVQD
;
A
#
# COMPACT_ATOMS: atom_id res chain seq x y z
N LEU A 1 -3.97 28.74 -24.66
CA LEU A 1 -4.12 28.01 -23.38
C LEU A 1 -4.23 26.52 -23.68
N THR A 2 -3.13 25.79 -23.48
CA THR A 2 -3.17 24.32 -23.54
C THR A 2 -3.69 23.80 -22.21
N THR A 3 -4.84 23.15 -22.24
CA THR A 3 -5.38 22.46 -21.05
C THR A 3 -4.61 21.16 -20.90
N VAL A 4 -3.86 21.01 -19.80
CA VAL A 4 -3.19 19.77 -19.46
C VAL A 4 -4.15 18.95 -18.59
N PHE A 5 -4.55 17.80 -19.08
CA PHE A 5 -5.36 16.86 -18.30
C PHE A 5 -4.47 15.89 -17.54
N ALA A 6 -4.87 15.56 -16.31
CA ALA A 6 -4.23 14.51 -15.55
C ALA A 6 -4.35 13.18 -16.30
N ALA A 7 -3.26 12.46 -16.45
CA ALA A 7 -3.22 11.17 -17.11
C ALA A 7 -3.17 10.04 -16.07
N ASP A 8 -3.70 8.88 -16.46
CA ASP A 8 -3.55 7.66 -15.68
C ASP A 8 -2.19 7.04 -15.97
N VAL A 9 -1.42 6.75 -14.93
CA VAL A 9 -0.14 6.07 -15.03
C VAL A 9 -0.42 4.57 -14.93
N ILE A 10 -0.18 3.86 -16.03
CA ILE A 10 -0.53 2.44 -16.16
C ILE A 10 0.66 1.53 -16.41
N ASP A 11 1.82 2.07 -16.77
CA ASP A 11 3.02 1.28 -17.07
C ASP A 11 3.99 1.35 -15.89
N TYR A 12 3.99 0.30 -15.09
CA TYR A 12 4.83 0.21 -13.90
C TYR A 12 4.99 -1.24 -13.47
N THR A 13 6.02 -1.49 -12.66
CA THR A 13 6.23 -2.75 -11.96
C THR A 13 6.05 -2.52 -10.48
N ASN A 14 5.23 -3.35 -9.83
CA ASN A 14 4.97 -3.28 -8.40
C ASN A 14 5.49 -4.55 -7.72
N LYS A 15 6.59 -4.41 -6.98
CA LYS A 15 7.10 -5.48 -6.11
C LYS A 15 6.54 -5.26 -4.72
N THR A 16 5.79 -6.22 -4.23
CA THR A 16 5.08 -6.12 -2.97
C THR A 16 5.70 -7.02 -1.92
N THR A 17 5.81 -6.51 -0.70
CA THR A 17 6.09 -7.30 0.49
C THR A 17 4.96 -7.12 1.49
N ILE A 18 4.64 -8.17 2.23
CA ILE A 18 3.64 -8.13 3.29
C ILE A 18 4.28 -8.68 4.56
N THR A 19 4.17 -7.94 5.64
CA THR A 19 4.65 -8.37 6.96
C THR A 19 3.52 -8.41 7.96
N VAL A 20 3.66 -9.25 8.95
CA VAL A 20 2.80 -9.33 10.13
C VAL A 20 3.69 -9.38 11.36
N ASP A 21 3.43 -8.47 12.31
CA ASP A 21 4.26 -8.32 13.52
C ASP A 21 5.77 -8.20 13.19
N GLY A 22 6.08 -7.50 12.10
CA GLY A 22 7.45 -7.26 11.66
C GLY A 22 8.13 -8.43 10.94
N GLN A 23 7.43 -9.54 10.72
CA GLN A 23 7.97 -10.72 10.04
C GLN A 23 7.28 -10.93 8.69
N PRO A 24 7.96 -11.51 7.70
CA PRO A 24 7.32 -11.82 6.43
C PRO A 24 6.09 -12.71 6.60
N LEU A 25 5.03 -12.39 5.86
CA LEU A 25 3.84 -13.24 5.82
C LEU A 25 4.20 -14.59 5.21
N THR A 26 3.86 -15.67 5.92
CA THR A 26 4.04 -17.04 5.43
C THR A 26 2.71 -17.79 5.46
N ALA A 27 2.64 -18.89 4.71
CA ALA A 27 1.46 -19.76 4.67
C ALA A 27 1.16 -20.45 6.01
N ASP A 28 2.12 -20.47 6.93
CA ASP A 28 1.98 -21.16 8.23
C ASP A 28 1.48 -20.22 9.34
N THR A 29 1.56 -18.91 9.12
CA THR A 29 1.13 -17.93 10.13
C THR A 29 -0.38 -17.74 10.06
N LYS A 30 -1.10 -18.11 11.11
CA LYS A 30 -2.55 -17.88 11.20
C LYS A 30 -2.83 -16.39 11.37
N ILE A 31 -3.69 -15.87 10.51
CA ILE A 31 -4.11 -14.48 10.51
C ILE A 31 -5.60 -14.44 10.86
N SER A 32 -5.92 -13.92 12.02
CA SER A 32 -7.30 -13.80 12.48
C SER A 32 -8.04 -12.64 11.85
N THR A 33 -9.35 -12.69 11.93
CA THR A 33 -10.21 -11.56 11.55
C THR A 33 -9.76 -10.29 12.28
N GLY A 34 -9.57 -9.21 11.55
CA GLY A 34 -9.17 -7.93 12.12
C GLY A 34 -7.66 -7.75 12.33
N LYS A 35 -6.86 -8.80 12.13
CA LYS A 35 -5.39 -8.66 12.28
C LYS A 35 -4.80 -7.72 11.24
N ALA A 36 -4.08 -6.71 11.71
CA ALA A 36 -3.39 -5.79 10.82
C ALA A 36 -2.12 -6.42 10.24
N LEU A 37 -1.95 -6.22 8.95
CA LEU A 37 -0.77 -6.57 8.17
C LEU A 37 -0.21 -5.29 7.57
N GLU A 38 1.06 -5.29 7.21
CA GLU A 38 1.71 -4.16 6.57
C GLU A 38 2.07 -4.52 5.15
N ALA A 39 1.52 -3.79 4.18
CA ALA A 39 1.87 -3.93 2.77
C ALA A 39 2.86 -2.85 2.39
N THR A 40 3.90 -3.23 1.65
CA THR A 40 4.88 -2.31 1.08
C THR A 40 4.88 -2.52 -0.44
N ASN A 41 4.63 -1.45 -1.17
CA ASN A 41 4.71 -1.47 -2.63
C ASN A 41 5.97 -0.72 -3.06
N ASN A 42 6.87 -1.44 -3.72
CA ASN A 42 8.05 -0.88 -4.35
C ASN A 42 7.75 -0.77 -5.84
N ILE A 43 7.52 0.45 -6.31
CA ILE A 43 7.04 0.70 -7.66
C ILE A 43 8.15 1.33 -8.49
N SER A 44 8.37 0.76 -9.66
CA SER A 44 9.31 1.28 -10.65
C SER A 44 8.59 1.53 -11.97
N PHE A 45 9.04 2.55 -12.67
CA PHE A 45 8.46 2.95 -13.96
C PHE A 45 9.53 2.86 -15.05
N PRO A 46 9.19 2.37 -16.24
CA PRO A 46 10.13 2.44 -17.36
C PRO A 46 10.37 3.89 -17.73
N ASP A 47 11.54 4.19 -18.28
CA ASP A 47 11.89 5.56 -18.69
C ASP A 47 10.93 6.11 -19.74
N THR A 48 10.30 5.22 -20.50
CA THR A 48 9.28 5.58 -21.50
C THR A 48 7.95 6.04 -20.89
N GLN A 49 7.69 5.72 -19.62
CA GLN A 49 6.50 6.21 -18.92
C GLN A 49 6.78 7.62 -18.41
N GLN A 50 6.27 8.60 -19.11
CA GLN A 50 6.33 10.00 -18.66
C GLN A 50 5.30 10.22 -17.55
N ILE A 51 5.72 10.90 -16.48
CA ILE A 51 4.87 11.23 -15.34
C ILE A 51 4.96 12.73 -15.07
N ASN A 52 3.83 13.40 -15.16
CA ASN A 52 3.71 14.84 -14.96
C ASN A 52 2.96 15.15 -13.66
N GLU A 53 3.11 16.38 -13.18
CA GLU A 53 2.33 16.86 -12.04
C GLU A 53 0.84 16.67 -12.28
N GLY A 54 0.15 16.10 -11.29
CA GLY A 54 -1.27 15.82 -11.35
C GLY A 54 -1.65 14.47 -11.94
N ASP A 55 -0.70 13.76 -12.55
CA ASP A 55 -0.96 12.39 -13.04
C ASP A 55 -1.27 11.47 -11.86
N VAL A 56 -2.05 10.43 -12.11
CA VAL A 56 -2.59 9.56 -11.07
C VAL A 56 -2.27 8.10 -11.36
N LEU A 57 -1.87 7.39 -10.33
CA LEU A 57 -1.77 5.93 -10.31
C LEU A 57 -2.74 5.40 -9.26
N VAL A 58 -3.62 4.50 -9.66
CA VAL A 58 -4.56 3.84 -8.76
C VAL A 58 -4.15 2.39 -8.58
N LEU A 59 -3.90 2.00 -7.35
CA LEU A 59 -3.63 0.60 -7.00
C LEU A 59 -4.90 -0.04 -6.47
N ASP A 60 -5.32 -1.12 -7.11
CA ASP A 60 -6.40 -1.97 -6.62
C ASP A 60 -5.80 -3.03 -5.69
N LEU A 61 -6.40 -3.20 -4.52
CA LEU A 61 -6.00 -4.27 -3.63
C LEU A 61 -6.51 -5.62 -4.14
N PRO A 62 -5.75 -6.71 -3.87
CA PRO A 62 -6.32 -8.05 -4.02
C PRO A 62 -7.60 -8.18 -3.19
N LYS A 63 -8.56 -8.93 -3.68
CA LYS A 63 -9.86 -9.10 -2.99
C LYS A 63 -9.75 -9.66 -1.57
N GLU A 64 -8.65 -10.38 -1.28
CA GLU A 64 -8.37 -10.99 0.02
C GLU A 64 -7.97 -9.97 1.08
N LEU A 65 -7.51 -8.80 0.66
CA LEU A 65 -7.04 -7.74 1.56
C LEU A 65 -7.99 -6.55 1.56
N GLY A 66 -8.15 -5.94 2.72
CA GLY A 66 -8.92 -4.72 2.89
C GLY A 66 -8.10 -3.60 3.51
N LEU A 67 -8.33 -2.38 3.07
CA LEU A 67 -7.79 -1.19 3.71
C LEU A 67 -8.54 -0.95 5.03
N ILE A 68 -7.82 -0.42 6.02
CA ILE A 68 -8.36 -0.23 7.37
C ILE A 68 -8.91 1.17 7.54
N THR A 69 -8.13 2.18 7.16
CA THR A 69 -8.45 3.58 7.43
C THR A 69 -8.24 4.43 6.18
N LYS A 70 -9.08 5.44 6.01
CA LYS A 70 -8.83 6.47 5.01
C LYS A 70 -7.74 7.39 5.52
N LEU A 71 -6.60 7.40 4.84
CA LEU A 71 -5.42 8.15 5.26
C LEU A 71 -4.75 8.78 4.05
N ALA A 72 -4.35 10.04 4.19
CA ALA A 72 -3.53 10.73 3.20
C ALA A 72 -2.10 10.87 3.72
N PHE A 73 -1.11 10.52 2.90
CA PHE A 73 0.28 10.64 3.27
C PHE A 73 1.16 10.91 2.04
N PRO A 74 2.27 11.65 2.22
CA PRO A 74 3.21 11.89 1.13
C PRO A 74 4.13 10.69 0.92
N ILE A 75 4.56 10.52 -0.33
CA ILE A 75 5.65 9.61 -0.72
C ILE A 75 6.83 10.51 -1.04
N THR A 76 7.95 10.32 -0.34
CA THR A 76 9.10 11.24 -0.46
C THR A 76 10.36 10.54 -0.93
N HIS A 77 11.20 11.32 -1.58
CA HIS A 77 12.59 10.97 -1.88
C HIS A 77 13.48 11.24 -0.66
N SER A 78 14.68 10.65 -0.63
CA SER A 78 15.67 10.85 0.45
C SER A 78 16.04 12.32 0.66
N SER A 79 15.94 13.14 -0.37
CA SER A 79 16.15 14.60 -0.29
C SER A 79 15.09 15.33 0.54
N GLY A 80 13.97 14.66 0.84
CA GLY A 80 12.81 15.27 1.46
C GLY A 80 11.77 15.79 0.48
N GLU A 81 12.09 15.77 -0.83
CA GLU A 81 11.14 16.18 -1.87
C GLU A 81 10.00 15.19 -1.98
N VAL A 82 8.78 15.70 -2.13
CA VAL A 82 7.58 14.87 -2.27
C VAL A 82 7.46 14.39 -3.71
N ILE A 83 7.45 13.08 -3.89
CA ILE A 83 7.27 12.44 -5.20
C ILE A 83 5.78 12.43 -5.57
N ALA A 84 4.93 12.05 -4.63
CA ALA A 84 3.50 11.89 -4.83
C ALA A 84 2.77 11.96 -3.49
N ASN A 85 1.46 12.11 -3.55
CA ASN A 85 0.59 12.06 -2.39
C ASN A 85 -0.35 10.88 -2.55
N ALA A 86 -0.38 10.01 -1.55
CA ALA A 86 -1.20 8.80 -1.56
C ALA A 86 -2.40 8.96 -0.65
N VAL A 87 -3.53 8.39 -1.05
CA VAL A 87 -4.74 8.28 -0.23
C VAL A 87 -5.20 6.83 -0.25
N THR A 88 -5.32 6.24 0.93
CA THR A 88 -5.97 4.94 1.11
C THR A 88 -7.45 5.15 1.37
N ASP A 89 -8.32 4.40 0.71
CA ASP A 89 -9.77 4.55 0.87
C ASP A 89 -10.44 3.19 1.06
N PRO A 90 -10.86 2.85 2.29
CA PRO A 90 -11.56 1.60 2.56
C PRO A 90 -12.91 1.46 1.82
N SER A 91 -13.56 2.55 1.47
CA SER A 91 -14.85 2.50 0.78
C SER A 91 -14.72 2.00 -0.66
N THR A 92 -13.60 2.28 -1.30
CA THR A 92 -13.31 1.85 -2.68
C THR A 92 -12.29 0.72 -2.75
N GLN A 93 -11.58 0.45 -1.66
CA GLN A 93 -10.47 -0.49 -1.60
C GLN A 93 -9.35 -0.14 -2.59
N LYS A 94 -9.10 1.14 -2.75
CA LYS A 94 -8.09 1.67 -3.66
C LYS A 94 -7.11 2.58 -2.94
N VAL A 95 -5.86 2.55 -3.41
CA VAL A 95 -4.83 3.50 -3.04
C VAL A 95 -4.64 4.43 -4.23
N THR A 96 -4.99 5.68 -4.07
CA THR A 96 -4.87 6.69 -5.14
C THR A 96 -3.62 7.52 -4.91
N ILE A 97 -2.74 7.54 -5.90
CA ILE A 97 -1.45 8.20 -5.85
C ILE A 97 -1.44 9.32 -6.87
N THR A 98 -1.32 10.56 -6.42
CA THR A 98 -1.27 11.74 -7.27
C THR A 98 0.15 12.29 -7.27
N PHE A 99 0.77 12.38 -8.45
CA PHE A 99 2.16 12.78 -8.59
C PHE A 99 2.35 14.28 -8.49
N THR A 100 3.48 14.67 -7.92
CA THR A 100 4.02 16.03 -8.00
C THR A 100 4.82 16.18 -9.31
N ASP A 101 5.51 17.29 -9.46
CA ASP A 101 6.42 17.50 -10.61
C ASP A 101 7.77 16.78 -10.46
N TYR A 102 7.96 15.99 -9.39
CA TYR A 102 9.24 15.36 -9.10
C TYR A 102 9.74 14.50 -10.24
N PHE A 103 8.91 13.63 -10.81
CA PHE A 103 9.32 12.75 -11.91
C PHE A 103 9.37 13.44 -13.28
N SER A 104 8.81 14.63 -13.42
CA SER A 104 9.02 15.43 -14.62
C SER A 104 10.43 16.07 -14.64
N LYS A 105 10.98 16.33 -13.45
CA LYS A 105 12.34 16.82 -13.26
C LYS A 105 13.38 15.70 -13.16
N ASN A 106 12.99 14.57 -12.58
CA ASN A 106 13.84 13.39 -12.36
C ASN A 106 13.23 12.20 -13.11
N TYR A 107 13.39 12.22 -14.42
CA TYR A 107 12.62 11.34 -15.32
C TYR A 107 13.31 10.00 -15.62
N LYS A 108 14.53 9.79 -15.14
CA LYS A 108 15.25 8.52 -15.30
C LYS A 108 15.18 7.72 -14.00
N ASP A 109 15.09 6.40 -14.12
CA ASP A 109 15.10 5.49 -12.99
C ASP A 109 14.04 5.85 -11.94
N LYS A 110 12.82 6.09 -12.41
CA LYS A 110 11.71 6.47 -11.54
C LYS A 110 11.31 5.31 -10.66
N VAL A 111 11.51 5.48 -9.35
CA VAL A 111 11.13 4.50 -8.34
C VAL A 111 10.49 5.20 -7.15
N MET A 112 9.59 4.52 -6.48
CA MET A 112 8.99 5.00 -5.25
C MET A 112 8.55 3.83 -4.38
N THR A 113 8.48 4.04 -3.08
CA THR A 113 8.03 3.04 -2.12
C THR A 113 6.96 3.63 -1.22
N LEU A 114 5.88 2.91 -1.03
CA LEU A 114 4.84 3.27 -0.06
C LEU A 114 4.46 2.08 0.79
N LYS A 115 4.02 2.37 2.01
CA LYS A 115 3.69 1.37 3.02
C LYS A 115 2.38 1.78 3.70
N TYR A 116 1.49 0.81 3.91
CA TYR A 116 0.21 1.05 4.55
C TYR A 116 -0.33 -0.23 5.19
N ALA A 117 -1.27 -0.07 6.10
CA ALA A 117 -1.88 -1.18 6.81
C ALA A 117 -3.07 -1.76 6.03
N VAL A 118 -3.15 -3.07 6.03
CA VAL A 118 -4.26 -3.85 5.49
C VAL A 118 -4.69 -4.91 6.49
N ARG A 119 -5.82 -5.52 6.25
CA ARG A 119 -6.32 -6.65 7.04
C ARG A 119 -7.06 -7.63 6.13
N PRO A 120 -7.36 -8.87 6.58
CA PRO A 120 -8.21 -9.75 5.80
C PRO A 120 -9.53 -9.08 5.46
N ASN A 121 -9.92 -9.17 4.18
CA ASN A 121 -11.21 -8.61 3.75
C ASN A 121 -12.31 -9.65 3.99
N VAL A 122 -12.97 -9.54 5.13
CA VAL A 122 -13.97 -10.51 5.59
C VAL A 122 -15.15 -10.66 4.64
N THR A 123 -15.46 -9.62 3.87
CA THR A 123 -16.53 -9.68 2.87
C THR A 123 -16.26 -10.74 1.80
N ASN A 124 -14.98 -10.91 1.45
CA ASN A 124 -14.53 -11.83 0.40
C ASN A 124 -13.95 -13.14 0.95
N LEU A 125 -13.87 -13.28 2.28
CA LEU A 125 -13.31 -14.46 2.94
C LEU A 125 -14.37 -15.09 3.87
N PRO A 126 -15.32 -15.86 3.32
CA PRO A 126 -16.43 -16.38 4.12
C PRO A 126 -16.02 -17.44 5.12
N GLU A 127 -14.94 -18.18 4.86
CA GLU A 127 -14.51 -19.34 5.64
C GLU A 127 -13.04 -19.25 6.00
N SER A 128 -12.66 -19.89 7.11
CA SER A 128 -11.26 -20.13 7.44
C SER A 128 -10.60 -21.01 6.39
N GLY A 129 -9.33 -20.77 6.11
CA GLY A 129 -8.57 -21.53 5.14
C GLY A 129 -7.41 -20.76 4.57
N LYS A 130 -6.71 -21.40 3.65
CA LYS A 130 -5.58 -20.80 2.95
C LYS A 130 -6.04 -20.20 1.63
N TYR A 131 -5.79 -18.91 1.45
CA TYR A 131 -6.12 -18.18 0.23
C TYR A 131 -4.83 -17.68 -0.40
N THR A 132 -4.58 -18.10 -1.63
CA THR A 132 -3.42 -17.64 -2.40
C THR A 132 -3.85 -16.50 -3.31
N PHE A 133 -3.10 -15.42 -3.30
CA PHE A 133 -3.39 -14.25 -4.11
C PHE A 133 -2.11 -13.61 -4.62
N GLN A 134 -2.24 -12.80 -5.65
CA GLN A 134 -1.15 -12.05 -6.25
C GLN A 134 -1.32 -10.56 -5.96
N PHE A 135 -0.24 -9.91 -5.56
CA PHE A 135 -0.20 -8.46 -5.41
C PHE A 135 1.04 -7.94 -6.12
N GLY A 136 0.82 -7.19 -7.22
CA GLY A 136 1.89 -6.83 -8.12
C GLY A 136 2.52 -8.06 -8.75
N THR A 137 3.82 -8.19 -8.68
CA THR A 137 4.56 -9.34 -9.23
C THR A 137 4.69 -10.51 -8.25
N ASP A 138 4.20 -10.34 -7.03
CA ASP A 138 4.45 -11.28 -5.93
C ASP A 138 3.19 -12.06 -5.55
N SER A 139 3.37 -13.32 -5.15
CA SER A 139 2.30 -14.19 -4.67
C SER A 139 2.40 -14.38 -3.18
N PHE A 140 1.25 -14.44 -2.53
CA PHE A 140 1.13 -14.62 -1.08
C PHE A 140 0.08 -15.67 -0.76
N THR A 141 0.22 -16.30 0.40
CA THR A 141 -0.80 -17.17 0.95
C THR A 141 -1.23 -16.63 2.31
N LEU A 142 -2.52 -16.33 2.43
CA LEU A 142 -3.14 -15.90 3.68
C LEU A 142 -3.76 -17.14 4.35
N ASN A 143 -3.17 -17.55 5.46
CA ASN A 143 -3.75 -18.60 6.30
C ASN A 143 -4.78 -17.95 7.24
N TYR A 144 -5.99 -17.81 6.73
CA TYR A 144 -7.04 -17.05 7.40
C TYR A 144 -7.74 -17.89 8.46
N ASP A 145 -7.79 -17.36 9.67
CA ASP A 145 -8.50 -17.94 10.80
C ASP A 145 -9.68 -17.03 11.16
N LYS A 146 -10.87 -17.40 10.68
CA LYS A 146 -12.06 -16.62 10.93
C LYS A 146 -12.43 -16.71 12.40
N THR A 147 -12.37 -15.56 13.06
CA THR A 147 -12.76 -15.41 14.46
C THR A 147 -14.04 -14.60 14.55
N ASP A 148 -14.84 -14.83 15.60
CA ASP A 148 -16.11 -14.15 15.82
C ASP A 148 -15.86 -12.69 16.21
N GLY A 149 -15.63 -11.85 15.24
CA GLY A 149 -15.75 -10.39 15.26
C GLY A 149 -15.47 -9.59 16.53
N GLU A 150 -14.90 -10.19 17.56
CA GLU A 150 -14.39 -9.42 18.67
C GLU A 150 -13.15 -8.69 18.15
N ALA A 151 -13.34 -7.43 17.81
CA ALA A 151 -12.22 -6.59 17.56
C ALA A 151 -11.48 -6.43 18.87
N GLY A 152 -10.37 -7.11 19.00
CA GLY A 152 -9.42 -6.85 20.08
C GLY A 152 -8.73 -5.52 19.84
N ASP A 153 -7.90 -5.15 20.78
CA ASP A 153 -7.00 -4.03 20.59
C ASP A 153 -6.07 -4.34 19.45
N TYR A 154 -5.96 -3.43 18.51
CA TYR A 154 -4.97 -3.55 17.47
C TYR A 154 -4.22 -2.24 17.27
N GLU A 155 -2.98 -2.38 16.89
CA GLU A 155 -2.09 -1.27 16.64
C GLU A 155 -1.77 -1.21 15.15
N MET A 156 -1.99 -0.06 14.54
CA MET A 156 -1.63 0.18 13.14
C MET A 156 -0.51 1.18 13.04
N LYS A 157 0.45 0.88 12.19
CA LYS A 157 1.56 1.78 11.89
C LYS A 157 1.48 2.19 10.44
N TYR A 158 1.44 3.49 10.22
CA TYR A 158 1.49 4.07 8.90
C TYR A 158 2.81 4.79 8.70
N GLY A 159 3.28 4.75 7.49
CA GLY A 159 4.49 5.44 7.13
C GLY A 159 4.83 5.18 5.69
N TYR A 160 5.91 5.76 5.26
CA TYR A 160 6.48 5.54 3.94
C TYR A 160 7.98 5.44 4.07
N GLN A 161 8.57 4.68 3.18
CA GLN A 161 10.01 4.53 3.11
C GLN A 161 10.55 5.34 1.96
N ASP A 162 11.75 5.86 2.19
CA ASP A 162 12.55 6.48 1.16
C ASP A 162 12.89 5.46 0.08
N SER A 163 12.69 5.82 -1.18
CA SER A 163 12.98 4.94 -2.31
C SER A 163 14.47 4.61 -2.46
N GLU A 164 15.36 5.46 -1.95
CA GLU A 164 16.80 5.23 -1.96
C GLU A 164 17.30 4.55 -0.70
N ASN A 165 16.56 4.66 0.39
CA ASN A 165 16.89 4.04 1.66
C ASN A 165 15.66 3.35 2.24
N PRO A 166 15.38 2.10 1.85
CA PRO A 166 14.18 1.39 2.26
C PRO A 166 14.07 1.14 3.77
N ASN A 167 15.15 1.31 4.52
CA ASN A 167 15.14 1.19 5.98
C ASN A 167 14.74 2.49 6.68
N ARG A 168 14.62 3.59 5.95
CA ARG A 168 14.29 4.89 6.51
C ARG A 168 12.80 5.15 6.41
N ILE A 169 12.15 5.23 7.56
CA ILE A 169 10.75 5.62 7.65
C ILE A 169 10.70 7.12 7.97
N LYS A 170 10.06 7.89 7.09
CA LYS A 170 9.97 9.36 7.22
C LYS A 170 9.06 9.78 8.35
N TRP A 171 7.95 9.08 8.50
CA TRP A 171 7.02 9.27 9.61
C TRP A 171 6.18 8.00 9.78
N ARG A 172 5.55 7.92 10.91
CA ARG A 172 4.55 6.88 11.15
C ARG A 172 3.47 7.41 12.07
N ILE A 173 2.27 6.92 11.86
CA ILE A 173 1.15 7.13 12.75
C ILE A 173 0.84 5.78 13.39
N VAL A 174 0.72 5.79 14.72
CA VAL A 174 0.30 4.61 15.47
C VAL A 174 -1.13 4.87 15.92
N LEU A 175 -2.03 3.98 15.51
CA LEU A 175 -3.44 4.06 15.87
C LEU A 175 -3.78 2.84 16.72
N ASN A 176 -4.26 3.08 17.93
CA ASN A 176 -4.79 2.05 18.79
C ASN A 176 -6.31 2.10 18.68
N ALA A 177 -6.90 1.01 18.24
CA ALA A 177 -8.34 0.88 18.22
C ALA A 177 -8.77 -0.04 19.37
N VAL A 178 -9.57 0.53 20.25
CA VAL A 178 -10.23 -0.22 21.31
C VAL A 178 -11.70 -0.26 20.97
N GLN A 179 -12.27 -1.45 20.96
CA GLN A 179 -13.69 -1.62 20.74
C GLN A 179 -14.36 -2.03 22.05
N ASP A 180 -15.29 -1.22 22.47
CA ASP A 180 -16.11 -1.48 23.65
C ASP A 180 -17.22 -2.51 23.33
#